data_7488a876dcbd63503a03401ac5f9444a
#
_entry.id   7488a876dcbd63503a03401ac5f9444a
#
_cell.length_a   1.000
_cell.length_b   1.000
_cell.length_c   1.000
_cell.angle_alpha   90.00
_cell.angle_beta   90.00
_cell.angle_gamma   90.00
#
_symmetry.space_group_name_H-M   'P 1'
#
loop_
_entity.id
_entity.type
_entity.pdbx_description
1 polymer ?
#
loop_
_entity_poly.entity_id
_entity_poly.type
_entity_poly.pdbx_seq_one_letter_code
_entity_poly.pdbx_strand_id
1 'polypeptide(L)'
;MNIPANRPTDFDNFNAQGGYDLIIKIKPDEPNTIFIGGTNLWRSTDGFSSDSNTTHIGGYFEGSSIGNGNWGSYENHHPDQHEILFLPSDPKVLINANDGGIFKTLNCKKDTVDWISLNNGYQTTQLYSVTTSRNPGSDIILGGFQDNGNFITMSSNPTDPWTMPLNGDGAFNAISNDEQNYYISIQRGRIFKMNLDANGSVNSYNRIDPIGADTTKYLFINPLIMDASNDNIIYFPEG
;
A
#
# COMPACT_ATOMS: atom_id res chain seq x y z
N MET A 1 -0.17 -25.32 16.47
CA MET A 1 0.61 -24.50 15.54
C MET A 1 0.87 -23.18 16.24
N ASN A 2 2.13 -22.82 16.46
CA ASN A 2 2.53 -21.58 17.11
C ASN A 2 2.80 -20.53 16.00
N ILE A 3 1.73 -19.93 15.50
CA ILE A 3 1.83 -18.81 14.57
C ILE A 3 2.37 -17.61 15.36
N PRO A 4 3.28 -16.79 14.79
CA PRO A 4 3.84 -15.63 15.47
C PRO A 4 2.77 -14.73 16.06
N ALA A 5 2.72 -14.64 17.37
CA ALA A 5 1.79 -13.84 18.15
C ALA A 5 2.49 -13.35 19.43
N ASN A 6 1.93 -12.31 20.06
CA ASN A 6 2.50 -11.69 21.27
C ASN A 6 3.94 -11.18 21.05
N ARG A 7 4.22 -10.69 19.86
CA ARG A 7 5.49 -10.02 19.52
C ARG A 7 5.48 -8.57 20.05
N PRO A 8 6.65 -7.92 20.12
CA PRO A 8 6.78 -6.58 20.70
C PRO A 8 5.95 -5.49 20.01
N THR A 9 5.68 -5.63 18.72
CA THR A 9 4.86 -4.68 17.96
C THR A 9 3.71 -5.38 17.24
N ASP A 10 2.67 -4.62 16.88
CA ASP A 10 1.53 -5.16 16.13
C ASP A 10 1.95 -5.67 14.74
N PHE A 11 2.97 -5.05 14.13
CA PHE A 11 3.50 -5.49 12.84
C PHE A 11 4.28 -6.79 12.90
N ASP A 12 4.86 -7.15 14.05
CA ASP A 12 5.61 -8.39 14.23
C ASP A 12 4.67 -9.59 14.47
N ASN A 13 3.39 -9.37 14.73
CA ASN A 13 2.40 -10.43 14.84
C ASN A 13 1.95 -10.88 13.45
N PHE A 14 1.61 -12.16 13.32
CA PHE A 14 0.96 -12.64 12.10
C PHE A 14 -0.39 -11.95 11.94
N ASN A 15 -0.59 -11.32 10.79
CA ASN A 15 -1.82 -10.64 10.42
C ASN A 15 -2.13 -10.94 8.94
N ALA A 16 -3.32 -11.40 8.66
CA ALA A 16 -3.81 -11.71 7.32
C ALA A 16 -4.76 -10.65 6.77
N GLN A 17 -4.84 -9.48 7.38
CA GLN A 17 -5.72 -8.36 6.96
C GLN A 17 -7.16 -8.80 6.60
N GLY A 18 -7.77 -9.60 7.49
CA GLY A 18 -9.11 -10.13 7.22
C GLY A 18 -9.17 -11.24 6.17
N GLY A 19 -8.02 -11.78 5.76
CA GLY A 19 -7.89 -12.84 4.74
C GLY A 19 -7.49 -12.33 3.37
N TYR A 20 -7.16 -11.04 3.24
CA TYR A 20 -6.61 -10.47 2.01
C TYR A 20 -5.21 -11.02 1.73
N ASP A 21 -4.35 -11.05 2.74
CA ASP A 21 -2.99 -11.57 2.68
C ASP A 21 -2.93 -12.90 3.44
N LEU A 22 -3.14 -14.00 2.76
CA LEU A 22 -3.08 -15.30 3.40
C LEU A 22 -2.52 -16.36 2.48
N ILE A 23 -1.28 -16.75 2.73
CA ILE A 23 -0.62 -17.84 2.01
C ILE A 23 0.05 -18.81 2.97
N ILE A 24 -0.02 -20.08 2.68
CA ILE A 24 0.73 -21.15 3.33
C ILE A 24 1.36 -22.06 2.27
N LYS A 25 2.64 -22.34 2.43
CA LYS A 25 3.37 -23.28 1.54
C LYS A 25 4.30 -24.17 2.34
N ILE A 26 4.35 -25.43 1.97
CA ILE A 26 5.29 -26.42 2.49
C ILE A 26 6.45 -26.53 1.50
N LYS A 27 7.68 -26.51 2.02
CA LYS A 27 8.87 -26.70 1.17
C LYS A 27 8.86 -28.10 0.57
N PRO A 28 9.02 -28.27 -0.75
CA PRO A 28 8.78 -29.57 -1.41
C PRO A 28 9.66 -30.73 -0.97
N ASP A 29 10.90 -30.44 -0.56
CA ASP A 29 11.90 -31.42 -0.13
C ASP A 29 12.09 -31.48 1.39
N GLU A 30 11.38 -30.63 2.16
CA GLU A 30 11.47 -30.55 3.62
C GLU A 30 10.08 -30.30 4.24
N PRO A 31 9.29 -31.37 4.49
CA PRO A 31 7.86 -31.24 4.86
C PRO A 31 7.62 -30.51 6.20
N ASN A 32 8.62 -30.42 7.07
CA ASN A 32 8.53 -29.65 8.31
C ASN A 32 8.91 -28.17 8.13
N THR A 33 9.44 -27.80 6.96
CA THR A 33 9.73 -26.39 6.62
C THR A 33 8.50 -25.79 5.95
N ILE A 34 7.82 -24.92 6.70
CA ILE A 34 6.55 -24.30 6.30
C ILE A 34 6.74 -22.79 6.26
N PHE A 35 6.17 -22.17 5.26
CA PHE A 35 6.10 -20.72 5.08
C PHE A 35 4.66 -20.27 5.25
N ILE A 36 4.45 -19.20 6.01
CA ILE A 36 3.17 -18.50 6.09
C ILE A 36 3.39 -17.03 5.77
N GLY A 37 2.49 -16.49 4.96
CA GLY A 37 2.45 -15.07 4.63
C GLY A 37 1.10 -14.46 5.04
N GLY A 38 1.19 -13.31 5.57
CA GLY A 38 0.16 -12.32 5.82
C GLY A 38 0.74 -10.98 5.44
N THR A 39 0.62 -9.94 6.26
CA THR A 39 1.41 -8.71 6.07
C THR A 39 2.91 -9.00 6.07
N ASN A 40 3.36 -9.91 6.91
CA ASN A 40 4.74 -10.38 6.94
C ASN A 40 4.88 -11.82 6.44
N LEU A 41 6.11 -12.19 6.07
CA LEU A 41 6.47 -13.53 5.65
C LEU A 41 7.31 -14.22 6.71
N TRP A 42 6.86 -15.40 7.13
CA TRP A 42 7.48 -16.21 8.16
C TRP A 42 7.84 -17.60 7.66
N ARG A 43 8.94 -18.12 8.13
CA ARG A 43 9.36 -19.52 7.90
C ARG A 43 9.50 -20.24 9.23
N SER A 44 8.91 -21.42 9.34
CA SER A 44 9.21 -22.39 10.41
C SER A 44 9.97 -23.59 9.85
N THR A 45 10.86 -24.18 10.65
CA THR A 45 11.58 -25.41 10.30
C THR A 45 11.06 -26.64 11.06
N ASP A 46 10.05 -26.49 11.89
CA ASP A 46 9.42 -27.55 12.69
C ASP A 46 7.88 -27.60 12.57
N GLY A 47 7.33 -27.05 11.49
CA GLY A 47 5.89 -27.02 11.26
C GLY A 47 5.14 -26.08 12.20
N PHE A 48 5.77 -25.01 12.67
CA PHE A 48 5.25 -24.10 13.69
C PHE A 48 4.92 -24.78 15.00
N SER A 49 5.74 -25.77 15.42
CA SER A 49 5.60 -26.43 16.71
C SER A 49 6.21 -25.60 17.85
N SER A 50 7.19 -24.74 17.53
CA SER A 50 7.81 -23.82 18.49
C SER A 50 8.10 -22.46 17.87
N ASP A 51 8.16 -21.41 18.70
CA ASP A 51 8.58 -20.08 18.30
C ASP A 51 10.07 -19.99 17.98
N SER A 52 10.90 -20.81 18.66
CA SER A 52 12.36 -20.81 18.49
C SER A 52 12.82 -21.24 17.10
N ASN A 53 11.97 -21.96 16.37
CA ASN A 53 12.22 -22.42 15.00
C ASN A 53 11.47 -21.61 13.95
N THR A 54 10.94 -20.45 14.34
CA THR A 54 10.21 -19.54 13.48
C THR A 54 11.06 -18.30 13.20
N THR A 55 11.28 -17.99 11.93
CA THR A 55 12.10 -16.87 11.45
C THR A 55 11.25 -15.92 10.63
N HIS A 56 11.33 -14.62 10.92
CA HIS A 56 10.83 -13.55 10.09
C HIS A 56 11.75 -13.37 8.86
N ILE A 57 11.19 -13.41 7.65
CA ILE A 57 11.99 -13.41 6.42
C ILE A 57 11.56 -12.41 5.37
N GLY A 58 10.52 -11.62 5.62
CA GLY A 58 10.06 -10.59 4.68
C GLY A 58 8.80 -9.86 5.18
N GLY A 59 8.41 -8.81 4.47
CA GLY A 59 7.32 -7.93 4.85
C GLY A 59 7.81 -6.62 5.44
N TYR A 60 7.25 -6.17 6.55
CA TYR A 60 7.84 -5.09 7.35
C TYR A 60 9.15 -5.54 8.00
N PHE A 61 10.06 -4.63 8.35
CA PHE A 61 11.20 -5.02 9.18
C PHE A 61 10.73 -5.31 10.62
N GLU A 62 11.42 -6.20 11.31
CA GLU A 62 11.09 -6.58 12.69
C GLU A 62 11.22 -5.35 13.63
N GLY A 63 10.23 -5.13 14.47
CA GLY A 63 10.15 -3.96 15.33
C GLY A 63 9.49 -2.74 14.68
N SER A 64 8.95 -2.87 13.47
CA SER A 64 8.17 -1.79 12.84
C SER A 64 6.95 -1.42 13.66
N SER A 65 6.67 -0.10 13.77
CA SER A 65 5.48 0.41 14.45
C SER A 65 5.09 1.79 13.91
N ILE A 66 3.83 1.96 13.54
CA ILE A 66 3.29 3.27 13.14
C ILE A 66 3.28 4.24 14.33
N GLY A 67 2.99 3.74 15.54
CA GLY A 67 2.80 4.57 16.73
C GLY A 67 4.03 5.38 17.16
N ASN A 68 5.24 4.89 16.85
CA ASN A 68 6.50 5.57 17.14
C ASN A 68 7.20 6.14 15.90
N GLY A 69 6.57 6.06 14.72
CA GLY A 69 7.13 6.52 13.45
C GLY A 69 8.27 5.67 12.89
N ASN A 70 8.57 4.53 13.53
CA ASN A 70 9.61 3.59 13.08
C ASN A 70 8.97 2.44 12.30
N TRP A 71 8.74 2.66 11.03
CA TRP A 71 8.19 1.63 10.14
C TRP A 71 8.91 1.63 8.79
N GLY A 72 8.96 0.48 8.16
CA GLY A 72 9.61 0.28 6.86
C GLY A 72 9.58 -1.18 6.47
N SER A 73 9.96 -1.45 5.23
CA SER A 73 9.98 -2.80 4.68
C SER A 73 11.28 -3.51 5.01
N TYR A 74 11.22 -4.83 5.09
CA TYR A 74 12.38 -5.72 5.06
C TYR A 74 13.22 -5.40 3.81
N GLU A 75 14.54 -5.47 3.92
CA GLU A 75 15.44 -5.06 2.84
C GLU A 75 15.10 -5.76 1.52
N ASN A 76 14.86 -4.97 0.46
CA ASN A 76 14.46 -5.44 -0.87
C ASN A 76 13.27 -6.39 -0.88
N HIS A 77 12.29 -6.17 0.02
CA HIS A 77 11.06 -6.93 0.08
C HIS A 77 9.89 -6.01 0.41
N HIS A 78 8.64 -6.51 0.25
CA HIS A 78 7.44 -5.71 0.52
C HIS A 78 6.47 -6.49 1.40
N PRO A 79 5.65 -5.82 2.23
CA PRO A 79 4.53 -6.44 2.95
C PRO A 79 3.45 -7.03 2.02
N ASP A 80 2.45 -7.64 2.64
CA ASP A 80 1.18 -8.09 2.07
C ASP A 80 1.37 -9.22 1.04
N GLN A 81 1.50 -10.46 1.56
CA GLN A 81 1.97 -11.64 0.82
C GLN A 81 0.82 -12.37 0.12
N HIS A 82 0.96 -12.64 -1.20
CA HIS A 82 -0.07 -13.27 -2.02
C HIS A 82 0.30 -14.65 -2.55
N GLU A 83 1.56 -14.89 -2.93
CA GLU A 83 1.95 -16.20 -3.46
C GLU A 83 3.42 -16.52 -3.16
N ILE A 84 3.70 -17.80 -3.01
CA ILE A 84 5.05 -18.37 -2.86
C ILE A 84 5.23 -19.51 -3.86
N LEU A 85 6.28 -19.45 -4.65
CA LEU A 85 6.65 -20.48 -5.58
C LEU A 85 8.09 -20.93 -5.33
N PHE A 86 8.30 -22.22 -5.09
CA PHE A 86 9.62 -22.82 -5.08
C PHE A 86 10.06 -23.20 -6.50
N LEU A 87 11.32 -22.95 -6.84
CA LEU A 87 11.84 -23.38 -8.14
C LEU A 87 11.98 -24.90 -8.15
N PRO A 88 11.32 -25.63 -9.10
CA PRO A 88 11.32 -27.09 -9.09
C PRO A 88 12.71 -27.72 -9.21
N SER A 89 13.65 -27.05 -9.89
CA SER A 89 15.05 -27.50 -10.04
C SER A 89 15.91 -27.26 -8.83
N ASP A 90 15.55 -26.32 -7.95
CA ASP A 90 16.24 -25.99 -6.71
C ASP A 90 15.27 -25.37 -5.69
N PRO A 91 14.70 -26.17 -4.78
CA PRO A 91 13.73 -25.70 -3.79
C PRO A 91 14.30 -24.75 -2.71
N LYS A 92 15.58 -24.40 -2.76
CA LYS A 92 16.13 -23.31 -1.96
C LYS A 92 15.77 -21.94 -2.54
N VAL A 93 15.57 -21.91 -3.88
CA VAL A 93 15.15 -20.70 -4.57
C VAL A 93 13.64 -20.54 -4.42
N LEU A 94 13.25 -19.40 -3.89
CA LEU A 94 11.86 -19.04 -3.66
C LEU A 94 11.55 -17.75 -4.40
N ILE A 95 10.41 -17.73 -5.09
CA ILE A 95 9.81 -16.53 -5.66
C ILE A 95 8.59 -16.18 -4.81
N ASN A 96 8.48 -14.93 -4.44
CA ASN A 96 7.36 -14.39 -3.69
C ASN A 96 6.68 -13.28 -4.49
N ALA A 97 5.35 -13.30 -4.50
CA ALA A 97 4.52 -12.20 -4.98
C ALA A 97 3.85 -11.52 -3.78
N ASN A 98 3.91 -10.20 -3.74
CA ASN A 98 3.32 -9.35 -2.71
C ASN A 98 2.87 -8.02 -3.32
N ASP A 99 2.30 -7.10 -2.53
CA ASP A 99 1.81 -5.80 -3.03
C ASP A 99 2.90 -4.94 -3.68
N GLY A 100 4.17 -5.16 -3.35
CA GLY A 100 5.31 -4.50 -4.00
C GLY A 100 5.77 -5.15 -5.31
N GLY A 101 5.13 -6.25 -5.75
CA GLY A 101 5.46 -6.97 -6.98
C GLY A 101 6.08 -8.35 -6.76
N ILE A 102 7.11 -8.70 -7.52
CA ILE A 102 7.73 -10.02 -7.52
C ILE A 102 9.17 -9.94 -7.04
N PHE A 103 9.48 -10.81 -6.10
CA PHE A 103 10.80 -10.90 -5.47
C PHE A 103 11.32 -12.34 -5.49
N LYS A 104 12.62 -12.50 -5.51
CA LYS A 104 13.28 -13.81 -5.51
C LYS A 104 14.38 -13.85 -4.46
N THR A 105 14.49 -14.98 -3.75
CA THR A 105 15.70 -15.32 -3.00
C THR A 105 16.35 -16.56 -3.58
N LEU A 106 17.69 -16.59 -3.53
CA LEU A 106 18.47 -17.76 -3.93
C LEU A 106 18.62 -18.80 -2.79
N ASN A 107 18.25 -18.41 -1.58
CA ASN A 107 18.28 -19.31 -0.42
C ASN A 107 17.26 -18.88 0.65
N CYS A 108 16.08 -19.44 0.58
CA CYS A 108 14.99 -19.19 1.52
C CYS A 108 15.24 -19.75 2.95
N LYS A 109 16.37 -20.45 3.18
CA LYS A 109 16.72 -21.05 4.47
C LYS A 109 17.71 -20.23 5.31
N LYS A 110 18.25 -19.13 4.80
CA LYS A 110 19.09 -18.22 5.58
C LYS A 110 18.31 -17.64 6.77
N ASP A 111 18.99 -17.31 7.84
CA ASP A 111 18.39 -16.61 8.98
C ASP A 111 18.01 -15.18 8.58
N THR A 112 18.88 -14.50 7.84
CA THR A 112 18.55 -13.27 7.12
C THR A 112 18.47 -13.59 5.63
N VAL A 113 17.29 -13.48 5.06
CA VAL A 113 17.05 -13.80 3.65
C VAL A 113 17.38 -12.59 2.79
N ASP A 114 18.22 -12.78 1.77
CA ASP A 114 18.50 -11.76 0.77
C ASP A 114 17.46 -11.84 -0.35
N TRP A 115 16.76 -10.75 -0.58
CA TRP A 115 15.77 -10.64 -1.64
C TRP A 115 16.30 -9.87 -2.84
N ILE A 116 15.88 -10.26 -4.01
CA ILE A 116 16.19 -9.66 -5.30
C ILE A 116 14.87 -9.25 -5.94
N SER A 117 14.66 -7.96 -6.17
CA SER A 117 13.49 -7.48 -6.89
C SER A 117 13.54 -7.92 -8.36
N LEU A 118 12.44 -8.45 -8.86
CA LEU A 118 12.24 -8.79 -10.27
C LEU A 118 11.35 -7.77 -10.98
N ASN A 119 11.11 -6.62 -10.38
CA ASN A 119 10.18 -5.60 -10.88
C ASN A 119 10.80 -4.67 -11.95
N ASN A 120 12.01 -4.95 -12.42
CA ASN A 120 12.67 -4.11 -13.42
C ASN A 120 11.85 -4.08 -14.73
N GLY A 121 11.37 -2.88 -15.09
CA GLY A 121 10.47 -2.69 -16.23
C GLY A 121 9.01 -3.08 -15.98
N TYR A 122 8.68 -3.55 -14.78
CA TYR A 122 7.32 -3.83 -14.37
C TYR A 122 6.74 -2.59 -13.68
N GLN A 123 5.88 -1.87 -14.40
CA GLN A 123 5.26 -0.63 -13.93
C GLN A 123 3.75 -0.85 -13.86
N THR A 124 3.27 -1.19 -12.69
CA THR A 124 1.83 -1.35 -12.42
C THR A 124 1.47 -0.58 -11.17
N THR A 125 0.25 -0.04 -11.17
CA THR A 125 -0.39 0.57 -10.02
C THR A 125 -1.89 0.45 -10.18
N GLN A 126 -2.62 0.46 -9.08
CA GLN A 126 -4.07 0.39 -9.10
C GLN A 126 -4.65 1.77 -8.78
N LEU A 127 -5.44 2.32 -9.71
CA LEU A 127 -6.22 3.52 -9.45
C LEU A 127 -7.58 3.14 -8.84
N TYR A 128 -7.94 3.81 -7.74
CA TYR A 128 -9.29 3.83 -7.23
C TYR A 128 -10.16 4.86 -7.96
N SER A 129 -9.55 6.00 -8.32
CA SER A 129 -10.25 7.06 -9.03
C SER A 129 -9.31 7.88 -9.91
N VAL A 130 -9.89 8.52 -10.92
CA VAL A 130 -9.21 9.54 -11.71
C VAL A 130 -10.15 10.72 -11.92
N THR A 131 -9.60 11.92 -11.83
CA THR A 131 -10.30 13.19 -12.04
C THR A 131 -9.50 14.05 -12.99
N THR A 132 -10.16 14.65 -13.96
CA THR A 132 -9.57 15.64 -14.86
C THR A 132 -10.15 17.01 -14.59
N SER A 133 -9.42 18.07 -14.96
CA SER A 133 -9.99 19.39 -14.99
C SER A 133 -11.21 19.44 -15.92
N ARG A 134 -12.19 20.28 -15.57
CA ARG A 134 -13.38 20.54 -16.40
C ARG A 134 -13.11 21.61 -17.47
N ASN A 135 -11.97 22.31 -17.40
CA ASN A 135 -11.64 23.34 -18.35
C ASN A 135 -11.15 22.73 -19.67
N PRO A 136 -11.77 23.09 -20.81
CA PRO A 136 -11.29 22.63 -22.11
C PRO A 136 -9.84 23.05 -22.35
N GLY A 137 -9.01 22.08 -22.71
CA GLY A 137 -7.57 22.31 -22.98
C GLY A 137 -6.66 22.29 -21.75
N SER A 138 -7.18 22.02 -20.57
CA SER A 138 -6.36 21.75 -19.39
C SER A 138 -5.81 20.33 -19.43
N ASP A 139 -4.53 20.19 -19.08
CA ASP A 139 -3.82 18.90 -19.02
C ASP A 139 -3.80 18.30 -17.61
N ILE A 140 -4.54 18.89 -16.65
CA ILE A 140 -4.54 18.46 -15.26
C ILE A 140 -5.29 17.14 -15.10
N ILE A 141 -4.56 16.13 -14.61
CA ILE A 141 -5.11 14.83 -14.23
C ILE A 141 -4.66 14.51 -12.79
N LEU A 142 -5.62 14.14 -11.95
CA LEU A 142 -5.40 13.79 -10.56
C LEU A 142 -5.95 12.39 -10.29
N GLY A 143 -5.10 11.47 -9.85
CA GLY A 143 -5.44 10.07 -9.54
C GLY A 143 -5.27 9.74 -8.08
N GLY A 144 -6.17 8.91 -7.54
CA GLY A 144 -6.03 8.26 -6.25
C GLY A 144 -5.66 6.80 -6.43
N PHE A 145 -4.57 6.36 -5.80
CA PHE A 145 -3.96 5.04 -6.00
C PHE A 145 -3.94 4.24 -4.70
N GLN A 146 -4.21 2.96 -4.79
CA GLN A 146 -4.06 2.05 -3.67
C GLN A 146 -2.61 2.05 -3.18
N ASP A 147 -2.41 2.23 -1.88
CA ASP A 147 -1.12 2.20 -1.18
C ASP A 147 -0.03 3.15 -1.71
N ASN A 148 -0.35 3.94 -2.73
CA ASN A 148 0.61 4.83 -3.41
C ASN A 148 0.24 6.31 -3.35
N GLY A 149 -0.75 6.70 -2.57
CA GLY A 149 -1.15 8.09 -2.41
C GLY A 149 -1.98 8.66 -3.56
N ASN A 150 -1.99 9.98 -3.67
CA ASN A 150 -2.61 10.70 -4.77
C ASN A 150 -1.53 11.35 -5.62
N PHE A 151 -1.62 11.20 -6.93
CA PHE A 151 -0.68 11.80 -7.87
C PHE A 151 -1.38 12.72 -8.84
N ILE A 152 -0.71 13.82 -9.17
CA ILE A 152 -1.19 14.82 -10.12
C ILE A 152 -0.15 15.03 -11.22
N THR A 153 -0.62 15.19 -12.44
CA THR A 153 0.14 15.80 -13.55
C THR A 153 -0.57 17.07 -14.01
N MET A 154 0.22 18.03 -14.46
CA MET A 154 -0.24 19.26 -15.10
C MET A 154 0.33 19.37 -16.52
N SER A 155 0.79 18.27 -17.09
CA SER A 155 1.47 18.20 -18.39
C SER A 155 0.81 17.18 -19.30
N SER A 156 0.69 17.53 -20.58
CA SER A 156 0.27 16.62 -21.65
C SER A 156 1.36 15.67 -22.11
N ASN A 157 2.61 15.89 -21.69
CA ASN A 157 3.71 15.00 -22.03
C ASN A 157 3.68 13.74 -21.17
N PRO A 158 3.47 12.54 -21.76
CA PRO A 158 3.31 11.29 -21.01
C PRO A 158 4.59 10.83 -20.29
N THR A 159 5.72 11.44 -20.55
CA THR A 159 7.00 11.12 -19.91
C THR A 159 7.35 12.04 -18.74
N ASP A 160 6.57 13.10 -18.51
CA ASP A 160 6.80 13.98 -17.37
C ASP A 160 6.39 13.30 -16.07
N PRO A 161 7.17 13.47 -15.00
CA PRO A 161 6.88 12.83 -13.73
C PRO A 161 5.61 13.41 -13.10
N TRP A 162 4.80 12.57 -12.49
CA TRP A 162 3.68 12.99 -11.66
C TRP A 162 4.17 13.39 -10.27
N THR A 163 3.54 14.37 -9.67
CA THR A 163 3.82 14.83 -8.29
C THR A 163 2.83 14.20 -7.33
N MET A 164 3.28 13.80 -6.14
CA MET A 164 2.43 13.26 -5.08
C MET A 164 2.13 14.32 -4.02
N PRO A 165 0.98 15.03 -4.07
CA PRO A 165 0.62 16.01 -3.06
C PRO A 165 0.17 15.39 -1.73
N LEU A 166 -0.34 14.16 -1.72
CA LEU A 166 -0.83 13.50 -0.51
C LEU A 166 -0.54 12.01 -0.54
N ASN A 167 0.08 11.51 0.50
CA ASN A 167 0.34 10.08 0.71
C ASN A 167 -0.86 9.37 1.41
N GLY A 168 -0.86 8.03 1.39
CA GLY A 168 -1.89 7.15 1.95
C GLY A 168 -2.54 6.31 0.85
N ASP A 169 -3.72 5.73 1.12
CA ASP A 169 -4.57 5.16 0.07
C ASP A 169 -5.33 6.29 -0.62
N GLY A 170 -4.85 6.71 -1.78
CA GLY A 170 -5.48 7.78 -2.54
C GLY A 170 -6.88 7.38 -2.98
N ALA A 171 -7.87 8.21 -2.63
CA ALA A 171 -9.27 7.91 -2.89
C ALA A 171 -9.87 8.85 -3.96
N PHE A 172 -11.10 9.29 -3.80
CA PHE A 172 -11.77 10.17 -4.75
C PHE A 172 -11.26 11.61 -4.62
N ASN A 173 -11.19 12.31 -5.75
CA ASN A 173 -10.64 13.65 -5.85
C ASN A 173 -11.56 14.57 -6.66
N ALA A 174 -11.41 15.88 -6.48
CA ALA A 174 -12.08 16.89 -7.29
C ALA A 174 -11.19 18.11 -7.52
N ILE A 175 -11.41 18.80 -8.63
CA ILE A 175 -10.67 20.00 -9.03
C ILE A 175 -11.69 21.12 -9.24
N SER A 176 -11.48 22.30 -8.59
CA SER A 176 -12.35 23.47 -8.80
C SER A 176 -12.27 23.99 -10.24
N ASN A 177 -13.33 24.64 -10.72
CA ASN A 177 -13.39 25.15 -12.09
C ASN A 177 -12.32 26.21 -12.39
N ASP A 178 -11.86 26.93 -11.37
CA ASP A 178 -10.76 27.89 -11.48
C ASP A 178 -9.37 27.25 -11.36
N GLU A 179 -9.29 25.91 -11.13
CA GLU A 179 -8.05 25.15 -10.93
C GLU A 179 -7.18 25.66 -9.77
N GLN A 180 -7.75 26.40 -8.83
CA GLN A 180 -7.01 26.93 -7.68
C GLN A 180 -7.13 26.03 -6.45
N ASN A 181 -8.17 25.19 -6.40
CA ASN A 181 -8.43 24.31 -5.27
C ASN A 181 -8.54 22.86 -5.71
N TYR A 182 -7.79 22.01 -5.03
CA TYR A 182 -7.77 20.56 -5.23
C TYR A 182 -8.34 19.92 -3.97
N TYR A 183 -9.38 19.15 -4.12
CA TYR A 183 -10.00 18.39 -3.05
C TYR A 183 -9.52 16.97 -3.15
N ILE A 184 -8.64 16.57 -2.23
CA ILE A 184 -7.93 15.30 -2.27
C ILE A 184 -8.34 14.49 -1.07
N SER A 185 -8.78 13.26 -1.28
CA SER A 185 -9.16 12.37 -0.19
C SER A 185 -8.27 11.14 -0.11
N ILE A 186 -8.20 10.58 1.10
CA ILE A 186 -7.54 9.33 1.40
C ILE A 186 -8.48 8.43 2.21
N GLN A 187 -8.01 7.23 2.50
CA GLN A 187 -8.81 6.20 3.18
C GLN A 187 -9.56 6.73 4.41
N ARG A 188 -10.73 6.13 4.65
CA ARG A 188 -11.61 6.39 5.79
C ARG A 188 -12.11 7.83 5.87
N GLY A 189 -12.44 8.41 4.71
CA GLY A 189 -13.14 9.69 4.63
C GLY A 189 -12.34 10.92 5.01
N ARG A 190 -11.03 10.86 5.02
CA ARG A 190 -10.18 12.04 5.25
C ARG A 190 -10.08 12.86 3.97
N ILE A 191 -10.46 14.15 4.04
CA ILE A 191 -10.49 15.07 2.90
C ILE A 191 -9.65 16.30 3.20
N PHE A 192 -8.86 16.70 2.22
CA PHE A 192 -8.03 17.89 2.26
C PHE A 192 -8.37 18.82 1.09
N LYS A 193 -8.58 20.10 1.39
CA LYS A 193 -8.60 21.17 0.39
C LYS A 193 -7.18 21.70 0.28
N MET A 194 -6.60 21.63 -0.90
CA MET A 194 -5.22 22.01 -1.17
C MET A 194 -5.13 23.08 -2.25
N ASN A 195 -4.16 23.96 -2.13
CA ASN A 195 -3.66 24.80 -3.19
C ASN A 195 -2.30 24.25 -3.64
N LEU A 196 -2.12 24.02 -4.92
CA LEU A 196 -0.91 23.46 -5.50
C LEU A 196 -0.24 24.50 -6.41
N ASP A 197 1.07 24.39 -6.56
CA ASP A 197 1.83 25.16 -7.55
C ASP A 197 1.72 24.55 -8.96
N ALA A 198 2.36 25.19 -9.94
CA ALA A 198 2.35 24.74 -11.33
C ALA A 198 3.04 23.36 -11.55
N ASN A 199 3.72 22.82 -10.54
CA ASN A 199 4.35 21.51 -10.59
C ASN A 199 3.57 20.47 -9.78
N GLY A 200 2.40 20.82 -9.23
CA GLY A 200 1.61 19.95 -8.37
C GLY A 200 2.09 19.85 -6.93
N SER A 201 3.07 20.67 -6.51
CA SER A 201 3.55 20.69 -5.14
C SER A 201 2.64 21.52 -4.24
N VAL A 202 2.53 21.12 -2.97
CA VAL A 202 1.58 21.72 -2.02
C VAL A 202 2.09 23.08 -1.54
N ASN A 203 1.34 24.16 -1.83
CA ASN A 203 1.55 25.48 -1.27
C ASN A 203 0.87 25.64 0.10
N SER A 204 -0.36 25.18 0.21
CA SER A 204 -1.15 25.21 1.44
C SER A 204 -2.23 24.13 1.43
N TYR A 205 -2.67 23.72 2.62
CA TYR A 205 -3.79 22.79 2.75
C TYR A 205 -4.57 23.00 4.05
N ASN A 206 -5.83 22.58 4.02
CA ASN A 206 -6.68 22.47 5.20
C ASN A 206 -7.41 21.11 5.13
N ARG A 207 -7.48 20.42 6.27
CA ARG A 207 -8.33 19.25 6.42
C ARG A 207 -9.79 19.71 6.57
N ILE A 208 -10.72 19.18 5.79
CA ILE A 208 -12.10 19.65 5.67
C ILE A 208 -13.16 18.56 5.89
N ASP A 209 -12.76 17.32 6.18
CA ASP A 209 -13.75 16.31 6.58
C ASP A 209 -14.50 16.77 7.84
N PRO A 210 -15.76 16.32 8.05
CA PRO A 210 -16.59 16.81 9.14
C PRO A 210 -15.91 16.66 10.51
N ILE A 211 -15.92 17.73 11.30
CA ILE A 211 -15.29 17.73 12.64
C ILE A 211 -16.02 16.74 13.54
N GLY A 212 -15.26 15.85 14.19
CA GLY A 212 -15.80 14.80 15.05
C GLY A 212 -16.44 13.64 14.31
N ALA A 213 -16.25 13.55 12.98
CA ALA A 213 -16.71 12.42 12.22
C ALA A 213 -16.13 11.10 12.74
N ASP A 214 -17.00 10.12 12.94
CA ASP A 214 -16.60 8.76 13.24
C ASP A 214 -16.07 8.09 11.96
N THR A 215 -14.75 7.93 11.86
CA THR A 215 -14.12 7.35 10.68
C THR A 215 -14.54 5.90 10.40
N THR A 216 -15.17 5.22 11.37
CA THR A 216 -15.72 3.87 11.18
C THR A 216 -17.00 3.85 10.33
N LYS A 217 -17.64 4.99 10.16
CA LYS A 217 -18.84 5.16 9.34
C LYS A 217 -18.55 5.42 7.87
N TYR A 218 -17.31 5.64 7.50
CA TYR A 218 -16.91 5.84 6.11
C TYR A 218 -16.37 4.54 5.53
N LEU A 219 -16.62 4.31 4.25
CA LEU A 219 -15.96 3.24 3.51
C LEU A 219 -14.44 3.45 3.54
N PHE A 220 -13.69 2.36 3.37
CA PHE A 220 -12.23 2.46 3.25
C PHE A 220 -11.87 3.45 2.14
N ILE A 221 -12.40 3.29 0.94
CA ILE A 221 -12.37 4.28 -0.13
C ILE A 221 -13.76 4.90 -0.25
N ASN A 222 -13.94 6.06 0.36
CA ASN A 222 -15.23 6.73 0.42
C ASN A 222 -15.42 7.66 -0.79
N PRO A 223 -16.54 7.56 -1.52
CA PRO A 223 -16.77 8.40 -2.68
C PRO A 223 -16.90 9.87 -2.29
N LEU A 224 -16.46 10.74 -3.19
CA LEU A 224 -16.56 12.19 -3.10
C LEU A 224 -16.97 12.74 -4.48
N ILE A 225 -17.89 13.67 -4.51
CA ILE A 225 -18.25 14.39 -5.73
C ILE A 225 -18.44 15.88 -5.45
N MET A 226 -17.88 16.72 -6.30
CA MET A 226 -18.07 18.16 -6.26
C MET A 226 -19.32 18.54 -7.07
N ASP A 227 -20.12 19.48 -6.56
CA ASP A 227 -21.27 20.01 -7.28
C ASP A 227 -20.86 20.60 -8.63
N ALA A 228 -21.66 20.34 -9.66
CA ALA A 228 -21.34 20.77 -11.03
C ALA A 228 -21.42 22.30 -11.23
N SER A 229 -22.18 22.98 -10.38
CA SER A 229 -22.49 24.43 -10.51
C SER A 229 -21.87 25.28 -9.40
N ASN A 230 -21.33 24.62 -8.33
CA ASN A 230 -20.79 25.34 -7.19
C ASN A 230 -19.60 24.59 -6.56
N ASP A 231 -18.41 25.01 -6.86
CA ASP A 231 -17.15 24.40 -6.39
C ASP A 231 -16.93 24.45 -4.86
N ASN A 232 -17.82 25.15 -4.13
CA ASN A 232 -17.78 25.17 -2.66
C ASN A 232 -18.66 24.08 -2.03
N ILE A 233 -19.33 23.27 -2.84
CA ILE A 233 -20.17 22.18 -2.36
C ILE A 233 -19.55 20.84 -2.77
N ILE A 234 -19.30 19.99 -1.78
CA ILE A 234 -18.86 18.62 -1.94
C ILE A 234 -19.89 17.69 -1.29
N TYR A 235 -20.34 16.71 -2.05
CA TYR A 235 -21.19 15.64 -1.56
C TYR A 235 -20.28 14.49 -1.11
N PHE A 236 -20.47 14.07 0.13
CA PHE A 236 -19.63 13.07 0.78
C PHE A 236 -20.53 12.20 1.66
N PRO A 237 -20.83 10.94 1.26
CA PRO A 237 -21.76 10.08 1.99
C PRO A 237 -21.14 9.58 3.29
N GLU A 238 -21.97 9.51 4.33
CA GLU A 238 -21.76 8.79 5.56
C GLU A 238 -22.64 7.54 5.56
N GLY A 239 -22.10 6.35 5.89
CA GLY A 239 -22.81 5.07 5.91
C GLY A 239 -23.41 4.73 7.27
#